data_e8e9488c0890078c53401a0931289927
#
_entry.id   e8e9488c0890078c53401a0931289927
#
_cell.length_a   1.000
_cell.length_b   1.000
_cell.length_c   1.000
_cell.angle_alpha   90.00
_cell.angle_beta   90.00
_cell.angle_gamma   90.00
#
_symmetry.space_group_name_H-M   'P 1'
#
loop_
_entity.id
_entity.type
_entity.pdbx_description
1 polymer ?
#
loop_
_entity_poly.entity_id
_entity_poly.type
_entity_poly.pdbx_seq_one_letter_code
_entity_poly.pdbx_strand_id
1 'polypeptide(L)'
;MNQDLSDGLFASRPPTDDEGSPSAPMTRREKRDAEEHAGGRGPGGRKRHPLRSAVIILVALALVGGAGYAAFGAVRGMFPSLGLGTAAAEDYDGPGSGSVDVVVREGQTATDIGKTLEESDVVASAQSFVNAATADPKAASAIQPGSYELRQKMRAADAFAMLADKDNRTAAGVTIREGLWNAEIFALLSERTDTPIANYEKAVKAGIGLPKEARGNAEGWLFPSTYQFEEGATAAEQLKVMVKRMVSELEKAEVPRKDWERTLTIASIIEGESGSSDRDKVARVILNRLNSGNSETVGRLEMDSTVHFIFQERGKAGTTNEQRASSSPYNTYKVKGLPPGPINSPGAAAIEAAENPAQGDWLYFVTVNPDTGETKFAKTFADHQKNQKQFQTWCSENKERC
;
A
#
# COMPACT_ATOMS: atom_id res chain seq x y z
N MET A 1 -18.39 -7.10 -37.19
CA MET A 1 -19.02 -5.79 -37.33
C MET A 1 -19.44 -5.26 -35.95
N ASN A 2 -18.50 -5.28 -34.97
CA ASN A 2 -18.75 -4.89 -33.56
C ASN A 2 -17.49 -4.26 -32.91
N GLN A 3 -16.64 -3.59 -33.71
CA GLN A 3 -15.38 -3.01 -33.23
C GLN A 3 -15.43 -1.51 -32.94
N ASP A 4 -16.49 -0.82 -33.37
CA ASP A 4 -16.50 0.66 -33.38
C ASP A 4 -16.99 1.36 -32.10
N LEU A 5 -17.50 0.64 -31.11
CA LEU A 5 -18.11 1.27 -29.92
C LEU A 5 -17.22 1.28 -28.67
N SER A 6 -16.12 0.52 -28.67
CA SER A 6 -15.14 0.58 -27.58
C SER A 6 -14.08 1.68 -27.79
N ASP A 7 -13.90 2.15 -29.01
CA ASP A 7 -12.85 3.08 -29.38
C ASP A 7 -13.09 4.55 -28.94
N GLY A 8 -14.30 4.89 -28.54
CA GLY A 8 -14.64 6.26 -28.14
C GLY A 8 -14.36 6.62 -26.69
N LEU A 9 -14.08 5.64 -25.83
CA LEU A 9 -14.00 5.86 -24.38
C LEU A 9 -12.59 6.17 -23.87
N PHE A 10 -11.56 5.84 -24.64
CA PHE A 10 -10.16 5.99 -24.23
C PHE A 10 -9.28 6.65 -25.30
N ALA A 11 -9.87 7.47 -26.20
CA ALA A 11 -9.09 8.27 -27.12
C ALA A 11 -8.35 9.36 -26.33
N SER A 12 -7.08 9.15 -26.05
CA SER A 12 -6.16 10.15 -25.53
C SER A 12 -6.16 11.38 -26.43
N ARG A 13 -6.43 12.55 -25.87
CA ARG A 13 -6.23 13.85 -26.52
C ARG A 13 -4.75 13.97 -26.90
N PRO A 14 -4.39 14.44 -28.10
CA PRO A 14 -2.99 14.71 -28.43
C PRO A 14 -2.45 15.82 -27.51
N PRO A 15 -1.16 15.80 -27.17
CA PRO A 15 -0.54 16.86 -26.38
C PRO A 15 -0.57 18.14 -27.20
N THR A 16 -1.15 19.20 -26.65
CA THR A 16 -0.96 20.57 -27.14
C THR A 16 0.40 21.01 -26.63
N ASP A 17 1.31 21.26 -27.55
CA ASP A 17 2.56 21.96 -27.30
C ASP A 17 2.23 23.35 -26.77
N ASP A 18 2.45 23.57 -25.48
CA ASP A 18 2.46 24.91 -24.88
C ASP A 18 3.93 25.27 -24.60
N GLU A 19 4.45 26.03 -25.56
CA GLU A 19 5.79 26.61 -25.49
C GLU A 19 5.85 27.57 -24.30
N GLY A 20 6.81 27.29 -23.38
CA GLY A 20 7.11 28.12 -22.26
C GLY A 20 7.47 29.55 -22.64
N SER A 21 6.67 30.51 -22.19
CA SER A 21 7.06 31.92 -22.18
C SER A 21 8.04 32.17 -21.04
N PRO A 22 9.17 32.85 -21.31
CA PRO A 22 10.13 33.22 -20.28
C PRO A 22 9.57 34.34 -19.39
N SER A 23 9.73 34.21 -18.09
CA SER A 23 9.41 35.21 -17.08
C SER A 23 10.12 36.54 -17.38
N ALA A 24 9.32 37.60 -17.53
CA ALA A 24 9.81 38.95 -17.74
C ALA A 24 10.58 39.46 -16.49
N PRO A 25 11.64 40.26 -16.68
CA PRO A 25 12.40 40.82 -15.56
C PRO A 25 11.60 41.91 -14.83
N MET A 26 11.65 41.87 -13.51
CA MET A 26 11.06 42.90 -12.60
C MET A 26 11.42 44.31 -13.02
N THR A 27 10.43 45.19 -13.05
CA THR A 27 10.61 46.60 -13.42
C THR A 27 11.34 47.39 -12.31
N ARG A 28 12.01 48.46 -12.73
CA ARG A 28 12.80 49.37 -11.87
C ARG A 28 11.98 50.01 -10.71
N ARG A 29 10.67 49.91 -10.72
CA ARG A 29 9.76 50.45 -9.72
C ARG A 29 9.62 49.54 -8.52
N GLU A 30 9.62 48.24 -8.71
CA GLU A 30 9.55 47.24 -7.62
C GLU A 30 10.84 47.14 -6.81
N LYS A 31 11.99 47.51 -7.40
CA LYS A 31 13.26 47.62 -6.67
C LYS A 31 13.37 48.85 -5.78
N ARG A 32 12.57 49.90 -6.03
CA ARG A 32 12.60 51.14 -5.22
C ARG A 32 11.79 51.01 -3.92
N ASP A 33 10.73 50.25 -3.93
CA ASP A 33 9.86 50.08 -2.77
C ASP A 33 10.46 49.15 -1.69
N ALA A 34 11.49 48.38 -2.05
CA ALA A 34 12.24 47.51 -1.13
C ALA A 34 13.40 48.24 -0.42
N GLU A 35 13.87 49.40 -0.92
CA GLU A 35 14.99 50.16 -0.36
C GLU A 35 14.56 51.35 0.55
N GLU A 36 13.27 51.72 0.55
CA GLU A 36 12.78 52.88 1.30
C GLU A 36 12.38 52.60 2.77
N HIS A 37 12.50 51.37 3.25
CA HIS A 37 12.19 50.98 4.63
C HIS A 37 13.41 50.70 5.52
N ALA A 38 14.61 51.01 5.08
CA ALA A 38 15.84 50.85 5.86
C ALA A 38 16.59 52.19 6.00
N GLY A 39 16.06 53.13 6.80
CA GLY A 39 16.77 54.35 7.06
C GLY A 39 16.04 55.32 7.95
N GLY A 40 16.18 55.26 9.24
CA GLY A 40 15.67 56.21 10.22
C GLY A 40 16.59 56.34 11.44
N ARG A 41 17.39 57.38 11.40
CA ARG A 41 18.41 57.86 12.34
C ARG A 41 17.97 57.90 13.80
N GLY A 42 18.95 57.60 14.72
CA GLY A 42 18.93 57.99 16.13
C GLY A 42 19.04 59.53 16.32
N PRO A 43 19.03 60.06 17.51
CA PRO A 43 20.15 60.00 18.46
C PRO A 43 19.70 59.97 19.96
N GLY A 44 20.60 59.69 20.83
CA GLY A 44 20.44 60.05 22.23
C GLY A 44 20.86 59.02 23.25
N GLY A 45 22.12 59.02 23.63
CA GLY A 45 22.66 58.13 24.64
C GLY A 45 22.11 58.38 26.03
N ARG A 46 21.62 57.34 26.67
CA ARG A 46 21.53 57.24 28.13
C ARG A 46 22.14 55.88 28.53
N LYS A 47 23.23 55.98 29.30
CA LYS A 47 23.90 54.79 29.90
C LYS A 47 22.88 54.07 30.80
N ARG A 48 22.41 52.89 30.33
CA ARG A 48 21.57 52.00 31.11
C ARG A 48 22.46 50.98 31.84
N HIS A 49 22.38 51.00 33.16
CA HIS A 49 23.06 50.03 34.02
C HIS A 49 22.49 48.62 33.76
N PRO A 50 23.31 47.62 33.33
CA PRO A 50 22.82 46.31 32.95
C PRO A 50 22.19 45.52 34.13
N LEU A 51 22.57 45.82 35.37
CA LEU A 51 22.01 45.16 36.55
C LEU A 51 20.54 45.49 36.81
N ARG A 52 20.06 46.72 36.52
CA ARG A 52 18.63 47.09 36.75
C ARG A 52 17.69 46.44 35.73
N SER A 53 18.12 46.25 34.49
CA SER A 53 17.32 45.55 33.48
C SER A 53 17.21 44.07 33.76
N ALA A 54 18.25 43.39 34.24
CA ALA A 54 18.23 41.99 34.60
C ALA A 54 17.27 41.69 35.76
N VAL A 55 17.25 42.58 36.79
CA VAL A 55 16.32 42.42 37.94
C VAL A 55 14.86 42.63 37.52
N ILE A 56 14.57 43.58 36.62
CA ILE A 56 13.20 43.80 36.12
C ILE A 56 12.71 42.62 35.32
N ILE A 57 13.56 42.01 34.47
CA ILE A 57 13.21 40.82 33.68
C ILE A 57 12.98 39.60 34.60
N LEU A 58 13.81 39.39 35.60
CA LEU A 58 13.62 38.32 36.57
C LEU A 58 12.33 38.46 37.40
N VAL A 59 12.01 39.70 37.84
CA VAL A 59 10.74 39.96 38.54
C VAL A 59 9.53 39.80 37.63
N ALA A 60 9.62 40.23 36.35
CA ALA A 60 8.56 39.99 35.36
C ALA A 60 8.35 38.50 35.08
N LEU A 61 9.42 37.73 34.93
CA LEU A 61 9.34 36.25 34.76
C LEU A 61 8.80 35.53 35.98
N ALA A 62 9.15 35.98 37.20
CA ALA A 62 8.61 35.43 38.45
C ALA A 62 7.11 35.77 38.62
N LEU A 63 6.66 36.96 38.20
CA LEU A 63 5.25 37.34 38.26
C LEU A 63 4.41 36.60 37.20
N VAL A 64 4.93 36.43 35.98
CA VAL A 64 4.26 35.68 34.92
C VAL A 64 4.25 34.19 35.26
N GLY A 65 5.36 33.64 35.78
CA GLY A 65 5.44 32.25 36.23
C GLY A 65 4.57 31.98 37.46
N GLY A 66 4.55 32.89 38.45
CA GLY A 66 3.72 32.80 39.64
C GLY A 66 2.22 32.95 39.35
N ALA A 67 1.84 33.90 38.48
CA ALA A 67 0.45 34.07 38.05
C ALA A 67 -0.03 32.86 37.17
N GLY A 68 0.85 32.35 36.32
CA GLY A 68 0.57 31.12 35.53
C GLY A 68 0.37 29.90 36.40
N TYR A 69 1.20 29.71 37.43
CA TYR A 69 1.07 28.61 38.39
C TYR A 69 -0.17 28.74 39.28
N ALA A 70 -0.51 29.94 39.73
CA ALA A 70 -1.72 30.19 40.51
C ALA A 70 -3.00 30.05 39.67
N ALA A 71 -2.98 30.50 38.39
CA ALA A 71 -4.08 30.32 37.45
C ALA A 71 -4.26 28.82 37.11
N PHE A 72 -3.17 28.10 36.93
CA PHE A 72 -3.21 26.65 36.71
C PHE A 72 -3.77 25.90 37.93
N GLY A 73 -3.39 26.27 39.14
CA GLY A 73 -3.95 25.74 40.38
C GLY A 73 -5.43 26.06 40.57
N ALA A 74 -5.85 27.27 40.23
CA ALA A 74 -7.25 27.70 40.35
C ALA A 74 -8.16 27.01 39.32
N VAL A 75 -7.69 26.84 38.08
CA VAL A 75 -8.42 26.08 37.03
C VAL A 75 -8.55 24.63 37.42
N ARG A 76 -7.52 24.02 38.00
CA ARG A 76 -7.56 22.64 38.47
C ARG A 76 -8.54 22.40 39.63
N GLY A 77 -8.75 23.43 40.49
CA GLY A 77 -9.70 23.37 41.59
C GLY A 77 -11.17 23.66 41.22
N MET A 78 -11.41 24.28 40.07
CA MET A 78 -12.74 24.73 39.65
C MET A 78 -13.50 23.74 38.78
N PHE A 79 -12.81 22.76 38.20
CA PHE A 79 -13.39 21.72 37.33
C PHE A 79 -12.93 20.30 37.74
N PRO A 80 -13.41 19.76 38.88
CA PRO A 80 -13.11 18.40 39.26
C PRO A 80 -13.79 17.35 38.38
N SER A 81 -14.71 17.76 37.47
CA SER A 81 -15.45 16.89 36.56
C SER A 81 -14.96 16.87 35.11
N LEU A 82 -13.98 17.73 34.74
CA LEU A 82 -13.29 17.59 33.48
C LEU A 82 -12.15 16.57 33.69
N GLY A 83 -12.43 15.28 33.52
CA GLY A 83 -11.58 14.10 33.61
C GLY A 83 -10.11 14.20 33.12
N LEU A 84 -9.36 15.19 33.63
CA LEU A 84 -7.89 15.27 33.57
C LEU A 84 -7.25 14.60 34.81
N GLY A 85 -7.99 13.71 35.46
CA GLY A 85 -7.41 12.66 36.25
C GLY A 85 -6.83 11.64 35.28
N THR A 86 -5.53 11.42 35.31
CA THR A 86 -4.93 10.23 34.71
C THR A 86 -5.59 9.01 35.37
N ALA A 87 -6.70 8.52 34.79
CA ALA A 87 -7.03 7.13 34.98
C ALA A 87 -5.75 6.37 34.62
N ALA A 88 -5.26 5.54 35.54
CA ALA A 88 -4.10 4.73 35.22
C ALA A 88 -4.40 4.03 33.91
N ALA A 89 -3.54 4.24 32.91
CA ALA A 89 -3.75 3.60 31.62
C ALA A 89 -3.87 2.11 31.85
N GLU A 90 -4.87 1.49 31.25
CA GLU A 90 -5.07 0.04 31.35
C GLU A 90 -3.83 -0.67 30.82
N ASP A 91 -3.32 -1.63 31.58
CA ASP A 91 -2.12 -2.41 31.24
C ASP A 91 -2.32 -3.87 31.59
N TYR A 92 -1.65 -4.77 30.91
CA TYR A 92 -1.63 -6.18 31.24
C TYR A 92 -0.62 -6.47 32.35
N ASP A 93 -0.88 -7.51 33.17
CA ASP A 93 -0.06 -7.83 34.35
C ASP A 93 1.12 -8.78 34.07
N GLY A 94 1.21 -9.32 32.85
CA GLY A 94 2.11 -10.43 32.57
C GLY A 94 3.11 -10.22 31.45
N PRO A 95 4.04 -11.18 31.28
CA PRO A 95 5.02 -11.15 30.20
C PRO A 95 4.42 -11.50 28.83
N GLY A 96 3.10 -11.69 28.75
CA GLY A 96 2.40 -12.11 27.55
C GLY A 96 2.54 -13.59 27.19
N SER A 97 1.85 -14.02 26.16
CA SER A 97 1.86 -15.39 25.64
C SER A 97 1.71 -15.40 24.12
N GLY A 98 2.06 -16.53 23.49
CA GLY A 98 2.03 -16.63 22.02
C GLY A 98 3.13 -15.83 21.35
N SER A 99 2.97 -15.56 20.06
CA SER A 99 3.87 -14.74 19.26
C SER A 99 3.04 -13.93 18.27
N VAL A 100 3.40 -12.65 18.09
CA VAL A 100 2.81 -11.74 17.11
C VAL A 100 3.89 -10.84 16.52
N ASP A 101 3.90 -10.73 15.18
CA ASP A 101 4.81 -9.84 14.48
C ASP A 101 4.26 -8.41 14.47
N VAL A 102 5.04 -7.47 14.99
CA VAL A 102 4.72 -6.03 14.98
C VAL A 102 5.73 -5.28 14.14
N VAL A 103 5.26 -4.44 13.22
CA VAL A 103 6.12 -3.64 12.35
C VAL A 103 6.15 -2.19 12.84
N VAL A 104 7.34 -1.74 13.25
CA VAL A 104 7.62 -0.32 13.50
C VAL A 104 8.10 0.32 12.20
N ARG A 105 7.39 1.35 11.72
CA ARG A 105 7.71 2.05 10.47
C ARG A 105 8.57 3.28 10.73
N GLU A 106 9.35 3.68 9.74
CA GLU A 106 10.12 4.92 9.81
C GLU A 106 9.20 6.14 10.03
N GLY A 107 9.59 7.01 10.95
CA GLY A 107 8.84 8.23 11.30
C GLY A 107 7.65 8.02 12.25
N GLN A 108 7.36 6.80 12.70
CA GLN A 108 6.33 6.59 13.73
C GLN A 108 6.73 7.18 15.08
N THR A 109 5.77 7.86 15.73
CA THR A 109 5.92 8.35 17.10
C THR A 109 5.63 7.23 18.10
N ALA A 110 6.00 7.41 19.37
CA ALA A 110 5.63 6.48 20.46
C ALA A 110 4.11 6.26 20.55
N THR A 111 3.31 7.28 20.20
CA THR A 111 1.85 7.16 20.13
C THR A 111 1.39 6.26 18.99
N ASP A 112 2.02 6.36 17.82
CA ASP A 112 1.68 5.53 16.67
C ASP A 112 2.08 4.07 16.90
N ILE A 113 3.27 3.85 17.48
CA ILE A 113 3.72 2.51 17.89
C ILE A 113 2.75 1.92 18.93
N GLY A 114 2.38 2.71 19.95
CA GLY A 114 1.44 2.29 20.97
C GLY A 114 0.10 1.83 20.40
N LYS A 115 -0.45 2.55 19.42
CA LYS A 115 -1.69 2.15 18.72
C LYS A 115 -1.52 0.81 17.97
N THR A 116 -0.42 0.66 17.26
CA THR A 116 -0.13 -0.61 16.56
C THR A 116 -0.05 -1.79 17.52
N LEU A 117 0.55 -1.58 18.71
CA LEU A 117 0.65 -2.60 19.75
C LEU A 117 -0.71 -2.94 20.38
N GLU A 118 -1.57 -1.94 20.60
CA GLU A 118 -2.94 -2.11 21.09
C GLU A 118 -3.81 -2.87 20.06
N GLU A 119 -3.77 -2.46 18.79
CA GLU A 119 -4.49 -3.12 17.69
C GLU A 119 -4.06 -4.58 17.50
N SER A 120 -2.81 -4.90 17.83
CA SER A 120 -2.25 -6.27 17.77
C SER A 120 -2.44 -7.07 19.05
N ASP A 121 -3.19 -6.56 20.04
CA ASP A 121 -3.40 -7.18 21.37
C ASP A 121 -2.08 -7.47 22.11
N VAL A 122 -1.03 -6.68 21.85
CA VAL A 122 0.26 -6.79 22.56
C VAL A 122 0.18 -6.06 23.89
N VAL A 123 -0.35 -4.83 23.91
CA VAL A 123 -0.58 -4.03 25.11
C VAL A 123 -2.06 -3.73 25.30
N ALA A 124 -2.49 -3.51 26.54
CA ALA A 124 -3.89 -3.24 26.82
C ALA A 124 -4.35 -1.85 26.35
N SER A 125 -3.44 -0.89 26.27
CA SER A 125 -3.72 0.46 25.75
C SER A 125 -2.47 1.11 25.16
N ALA A 126 -2.65 1.93 24.11
CA ALA A 126 -1.57 2.75 23.53
C ALA A 126 -0.94 3.68 24.58
N GLN A 127 -1.76 4.18 25.52
CA GLN A 127 -1.30 5.09 26.55
C GLN A 127 -0.34 4.43 27.55
N SER A 128 -0.53 3.15 27.89
CA SER A 128 0.39 2.41 28.75
C SER A 128 1.79 2.30 28.11
N PHE A 129 1.85 2.05 26.81
CA PHE A 129 3.11 2.05 26.06
C PHE A 129 3.76 3.44 26.00
N VAL A 130 2.99 4.49 25.72
CA VAL A 130 3.49 5.88 25.71
C VAL A 130 4.06 6.27 27.09
N ASN A 131 3.42 5.84 28.18
CA ASN A 131 3.92 6.08 29.54
C ASN A 131 5.27 5.36 29.76
N ALA A 132 5.42 4.12 29.32
CA ALA A 132 6.68 3.36 29.39
C ALA A 132 7.79 4.03 28.57
N ALA A 133 7.49 4.44 27.34
CA ALA A 133 8.44 5.13 26.46
C ALA A 133 8.85 6.51 27.01
N THR A 134 7.93 7.24 27.66
CA THR A 134 8.20 8.53 28.28
C THR A 134 9.06 8.41 29.56
N ALA A 135 8.97 7.27 30.24
CA ALA A 135 9.78 7.02 31.45
C ALA A 135 11.27 6.80 31.13
N ASP A 136 11.61 6.32 29.91
CA ASP A 136 12.99 6.19 29.42
C ASP A 136 13.14 6.75 28.01
N PRO A 137 13.31 8.07 27.83
CA PRO A 137 13.46 8.69 26.52
C PRO A 137 14.69 8.22 25.74
N LYS A 138 15.74 7.75 26.46
CA LYS A 138 16.96 7.24 25.83
C LYS A 138 16.70 5.90 25.17
N ALA A 139 16.06 4.99 25.86
CA ALA A 139 15.66 3.70 25.30
C ALA A 139 14.59 3.89 24.19
N ALA A 140 13.66 4.84 24.36
CA ALA A 140 12.67 5.14 23.33
C ALA A 140 13.31 5.61 22.02
N SER A 141 14.39 6.42 22.08
CA SER A 141 15.15 6.83 20.90
C SER A 141 16.00 5.72 20.26
N ALA A 142 16.19 4.60 20.94
CA ALA A 142 16.90 3.44 20.40
C ALA A 142 15.98 2.49 19.61
N ILE A 143 14.67 2.63 19.72
CA ILE A 143 13.71 1.86 18.91
C ILE A 143 13.91 2.23 17.44
N GLN A 144 14.23 1.25 16.63
CA GLN A 144 14.48 1.42 15.19
C GLN A 144 13.30 0.89 14.37
N PRO A 145 13.08 1.42 13.15
CA PRO A 145 12.16 0.80 12.21
C PRO A 145 12.54 -0.66 11.94
N GLY A 146 11.55 -1.53 11.87
CA GLY A 146 11.76 -2.97 11.66
C GLY A 146 10.59 -3.80 12.15
N SER A 147 10.66 -5.09 11.95
CA SER A 147 9.74 -6.06 12.51
C SER A 147 10.28 -6.56 13.86
N TYR A 148 9.37 -6.81 14.78
CA TYR A 148 9.67 -7.31 16.11
C TYR A 148 8.71 -8.45 16.41
N GLU A 149 9.23 -9.58 16.88
CA GLU A 149 8.42 -10.67 17.40
C GLU A 149 8.12 -10.39 18.88
N LEU A 150 6.85 -10.06 19.16
CA LEU A 150 6.37 -9.77 20.51
C LEU A 150 5.38 -10.85 20.95
N ARG A 151 4.91 -10.76 22.18
CA ARG A 151 3.86 -11.63 22.69
C ARG A 151 2.56 -10.87 22.85
N GLN A 152 1.44 -11.54 22.71
CA GLN A 152 0.15 -10.93 23.05
C GLN A 152 -0.01 -10.78 24.57
N LYS A 153 -0.71 -9.74 25.00
CA LYS A 153 -1.05 -9.44 26.40
C LYS A 153 0.18 -9.26 27.30
N MET A 154 1.16 -8.51 26.80
CA MET A 154 2.34 -8.10 27.57
C MET A 154 2.07 -6.86 28.38
N ARG A 155 2.76 -6.68 29.53
CA ARG A 155 2.89 -5.35 30.13
C ARG A 155 3.55 -4.40 29.13
N ALA A 156 3.08 -3.17 29.11
CA ALA A 156 3.62 -2.14 28.24
C ALA A 156 5.13 -1.91 28.45
N ALA A 157 5.60 -2.01 29.70
CA ALA A 157 7.03 -1.90 30.03
C ALA A 157 7.86 -3.05 29.43
N ASP A 158 7.33 -4.28 29.41
CA ASP A 158 8.00 -5.43 28.82
C ASP A 158 8.03 -5.34 27.30
N ALA A 159 6.90 -4.93 26.66
CA ALA A 159 6.83 -4.66 25.24
C ALA A 159 7.80 -3.55 24.82
N PHE A 160 7.88 -2.46 25.59
CA PHE A 160 8.82 -1.38 25.38
C PHE A 160 10.28 -1.85 25.48
N ALA A 161 10.62 -2.64 26.48
CA ALA A 161 11.97 -3.18 26.65
C ALA A 161 12.37 -4.07 25.47
N MET A 162 11.44 -4.91 24.98
CA MET A 162 11.70 -5.74 23.80
C MET A 162 11.91 -4.92 22.52
N LEU A 163 11.14 -3.84 22.31
CA LEU A 163 11.31 -2.95 21.16
C LEU A 163 12.61 -2.12 21.22
N ALA A 164 13.06 -1.77 22.43
CA ALA A 164 14.29 -1.00 22.63
C ALA A 164 15.56 -1.88 22.51
N ASP A 165 15.42 -3.20 22.65
CA ASP A 165 16.52 -4.14 22.45
C ASP A 165 16.69 -4.46 20.97
N LYS A 166 17.80 -4.00 20.39
CA LYS A 166 18.15 -4.22 18.98
C LYS A 166 18.24 -5.70 18.59
N ASP A 167 18.53 -6.60 19.54
CA ASP A 167 18.67 -8.02 19.27
C ASP A 167 17.30 -8.71 19.10
N ASN A 168 16.21 -8.06 19.56
CA ASN A 168 14.83 -8.50 19.32
C ASN A 168 14.25 -7.97 18.00
N ARG A 169 14.98 -7.08 17.30
CA ARG A 169 14.57 -6.63 15.98
C ARG A 169 14.86 -7.72 14.96
N THR A 170 13.82 -8.35 14.46
CA THR A 170 13.92 -9.16 13.25
C THR A 170 14.19 -8.20 12.07
N ALA A 171 14.90 -8.65 11.05
CA ALA A 171 15.19 -7.82 9.89
C ALA A 171 13.91 -7.17 9.38
N ALA A 172 13.95 -5.88 8.97
CA ALA A 172 12.77 -5.16 8.49
C ALA A 172 12.10 -5.98 7.40
N GLY A 173 10.87 -6.44 7.66
CA GLY A 173 10.14 -7.29 6.74
C GLY A 173 9.93 -6.60 5.40
N VAL A 174 10.17 -7.29 4.31
CA VAL A 174 9.86 -6.81 2.96
C VAL A 174 8.44 -7.19 2.63
N THR A 175 7.54 -6.20 2.57
CA THR A 175 6.13 -6.45 2.21
C THR A 175 5.97 -6.45 0.71
N ILE A 176 5.64 -7.62 0.16
CA ILE A 176 5.28 -7.82 -1.24
C ILE A 176 3.75 -7.78 -1.34
N ARG A 177 3.21 -6.78 -2.04
CA ARG A 177 1.76 -6.63 -2.24
C ARG A 177 1.25 -7.60 -3.30
N GLU A 178 -0.05 -7.89 -3.22
CA GLU A 178 -0.78 -8.64 -4.24
C GLU A 178 -0.72 -7.93 -5.60
N GLY A 179 -0.78 -8.68 -6.67
CA GLY A 179 -0.84 -8.19 -8.03
C GLY A 179 0.48 -7.67 -8.61
N LEU A 180 1.61 -7.71 -7.90
CA LEU A 180 2.91 -7.29 -8.44
C LEU A 180 3.43 -8.28 -9.49
N TRP A 181 4.12 -7.75 -10.50
CA TRP A 181 4.90 -8.52 -11.45
C TRP A 181 6.26 -8.91 -10.87
N ASN A 182 6.86 -9.98 -11.38
CA ASN A 182 8.19 -10.39 -10.91
C ASN A 182 9.24 -9.27 -11.01
N ALA A 183 9.20 -8.47 -12.08
CA ALA A 183 10.11 -7.34 -12.23
C ALA A 183 9.97 -6.30 -11.10
N GLU A 184 8.72 -6.02 -10.68
CA GLU A 184 8.43 -5.13 -9.56
C GLU A 184 8.85 -5.74 -8.21
N ILE A 185 8.62 -7.04 -8.04
CA ILE A 185 9.05 -7.79 -6.86
C ILE A 185 10.58 -7.74 -6.73
N PHE A 186 11.31 -8.00 -7.83
CA PHE A 186 12.79 -7.96 -7.82
C PHE A 186 13.31 -6.55 -7.53
N ALA A 187 12.67 -5.51 -8.07
CA ALA A 187 13.04 -4.13 -7.78
C ALA A 187 12.84 -3.80 -6.29
N LEU A 188 11.69 -4.20 -5.71
CA LEU A 188 11.38 -3.98 -4.31
C LEU A 188 12.32 -4.78 -3.39
N LEU A 189 12.58 -6.04 -3.70
CA LEU A 189 13.54 -6.86 -2.95
C LEU A 189 14.95 -6.25 -3.02
N SER A 190 15.37 -5.80 -4.21
CA SER A 190 16.67 -5.16 -4.41
C SER A 190 16.82 -3.90 -3.56
N GLU A 191 15.80 -3.05 -3.52
CA GLU A 191 15.77 -1.84 -2.69
C GLU A 191 15.87 -2.14 -1.19
N ARG A 192 15.22 -3.23 -0.74
CA ARG A 192 15.08 -3.55 0.68
C ARG A 192 16.18 -4.45 1.24
N THR A 193 16.90 -5.18 0.40
CA THR A 193 17.91 -6.15 0.81
C THR A 193 19.29 -5.88 0.23
N ASP A 194 19.49 -4.74 -0.46
CA ASP A 194 20.72 -4.36 -1.16
C ASP A 194 21.25 -5.44 -2.14
N THR A 195 20.35 -6.35 -2.56
CA THR A 195 20.68 -7.43 -3.49
C THR A 195 20.41 -6.97 -4.93
N PRO A 196 21.37 -6.93 -5.85
CA PRO A 196 21.17 -6.47 -7.22
C PRO A 196 20.06 -7.25 -7.96
N ILE A 197 19.21 -6.56 -8.75
CA ILE A 197 18.12 -7.17 -9.53
C ILE A 197 18.62 -8.34 -10.39
N ALA A 198 19.79 -8.19 -11.03
CA ALA A 198 20.41 -9.23 -11.85
C ALA A 198 20.65 -10.55 -11.10
N ASN A 199 20.79 -10.51 -9.76
CA ASN A 199 20.94 -11.72 -8.95
C ASN A 199 19.63 -12.50 -8.85
N TYR A 200 18.48 -11.82 -8.78
CA TYR A 200 17.15 -12.47 -8.81
C TYR A 200 16.88 -13.11 -10.17
N GLU A 201 17.14 -12.41 -11.26
CA GLU A 201 17.02 -12.96 -12.62
C GLU A 201 17.92 -14.19 -12.84
N LYS A 202 19.13 -14.13 -12.33
CA LYS A 202 20.08 -15.27 -12.37
C LYS A 202 19.59 -16.42 -11.48
N ALA A 203 19.05 -16.12 -10.30
CA ALA A 203 18.51 -17.13 -9.39
C ALA A 203 17.33 -17.89 -9.99
N VAL A 204 16.40 -17.19 -10.66
CA VAL A 204 15.30 -17.84 -11.37
C VAL A 204 15.81 -18.85 -12.42
N LYS A 205 16.81 -18.45 -13.22
CA LYS A 205 17.43 -19.30 -14.25
C LYS A 205 18.17 -20.50 -13.64
N ALA A 206 18.81 -20.31 -12.47
CA ALA A 206 19.56 -21.36 -11.78
C ALA A 206 18.66 -22.32 -11.00
N GLY A 207 17.43 -21.90 -10.66
CA GLY A 207 16.46 -22.69 -9.93
C GLY A 207 16.18 -22.17 -8.51
N ILE A 208 14.94 -21.78 -8.27
CA ILE A 208 14.43 -21.26 -7.01
C ILE A 208 13.43 -22.21 -6.34
N GLY A 209 13.44 -23.48 -6.69
CA GLY A 209 12.52 -24.48 -6.15
C GLY A 209 11.12 -24.43 -6.76
N LEU A 210 10.96 -23.85 -7.96
CA LEU A 210 9.68 -23.90 -8.69
C LEU A 210 9.23 -25.35 -8.89
N PRO A 211 7.94 -25.67 -8.68
CA PRO A 211 7.41 -26.95 -9.04
C PRO A 211 7.39 -27.14 -10.57
N LYS A 212 7.33 -28.40 -11.02
CA LYS A 212 7.33 -28.70 -12.48
C LYS A 212 6.17 -28.06 -13.23
N GLU A 213 5.07 -27.83 -12.55
CA GLU A 213 3.85 -27.20 -13.06
C GLU A 213 4.12 -25.76 -13.52
N ALA A 214 5.06 -25.04 -12.89
CA ALA A 214 5.49 -23.70 -13.29
C ALA A 214 6.28 -23.66 -14.60
N ARG A 215 6.74 -24.81 -15.14
CA ARG A 215 7.51 -24.93 -16.39
C ARG A 215 8.72 -23.98 -16.46
N GLY A 216 9.29 -23.63 -15.30
CA GLY A 216 10.41 -22.69 -15.16
C GLY A 216 10.05 -21.22 -15.20
N ASN A 217 8.76 -20.86 -15.33
CA ASN A 217 8.29 -19.49 -15.21
C ASN A 217 7.99 -19.17 -13.75
N ALA A 218 8.63 -18.13 -13.22
CA ALA A 218 8.41 -17.68 -11.84
C ALA A 218 7.21 -16.71 -11.69
N GLU A 219 6.65 -16.20 -12.81
CA GLU A 219 5.53 -15.28 -12.75
C GLU A 219 4.32 -15.93 -12.10
N GLY A 220 3.75 -15.26 -11.09
CA GLY A 220 2.64 -15.75 -10.29
C GLY A 220 3.02 -16.79 -9.22
N TRP A 221 4.29 -17.20 -9.11
CA TRP A 221 4.76 -18.17 -8.13
C TRP A 221 5.45 -17.57 -6.92
N LEU A 222 5.61 -16.25 -6.87
CA LEU A 222 6.16 -15.51 -5.73
C LEU A 222 5.00 -14.96 -4.90
N PHE A 223 4.61 -15.68 -3.82
CA PHE A 223 3.42 -15.34 -3.04
C PHE A 223 3.55 -13.94 -2.40
N PRO A 224 2.50 -13.09 -2.47
CA PRO A 224 2.49 -11.79 -1.79
C PRO A 224 2.34 -11.97 -0.27
N SER A 225 3.29 -11.43 0.49
CA SER A 225 3.30 -11.48 1.96
C SER A 225 4.37 -10.51 2.49
N THR A 226 4.42 -10.35 3.80
CA THR A 226 5.59 -9.74 4.46
C THR A 226 6.61 -10.83 4.79
N TYR A 227 7.81 -10.66 4.26
CA TYR A 227 8.92 -11.60 4.42
C TYR A 227 10.00 -11.03 5.32
N GLN A 228 10.45 -11.82 6.24
CA GLN A 228 11.66 -11.56 7.00
C GLN A 228 12.76 -12.47 6.44
N PHE A 229 13.76 -11.86 5.86
CA PHE A 229 14.91 -12.61 5.36
C PHE A 229 16.04 -12.55 6.37
N GLU A 230 16.78 -13.64 6.51
CA GLU A 230 17.99 -13.65 7.32
C GLU A 230 19.01 -12.66 6.76
N GLU A 231 19.83 -12.09 7.62
CA GLU A 231 20.90 -11.20 7.20
C GLU A 231 21.87 -11.92 6.24
N GLY A 232 22.11 -11.32 5.08
CA GLY A 232 22.95 -11.93 4.03
C GLY A 232 22.26 -13.01 3.19
N ALA A 233 20.95 -13.22 3.34
CA ALA A 233 20.20 -14.17 2.50
C ALA A 233 20.37 -13.83 1.02
N THR A 234 20.76 -14.81 0.24
CA THR A 234 20.93 -14.68 -1.22
C THR A 234 19.61 -14.51 -1.95
N ALA A 235 19.61 -13.94 -3.15
CA ALA A 235 18.43 -13.83 -4.00
C ALA A 235 17.70 -15.18 -4.19
N ALA A 236 18.46 -16.27 -4.32
CA ALA A 236 17.89 -17.60 -4.49
C ALA A 236 17.15 -18.08 -3.22
N GLU A 237 17.68 -17.81 -2.04
CA GLU A 237 17.05 -18.17 -0.76
C GLU A 237 15.79 -17.34 -0.54
N GLN A 238 15.83 -16.04 -0.79
CA GLN A 238 14.65 -15.17 -0.70
C GLN A 238 13.53 -15.65 -1.61
N LEU A 239 13.82 -15.90 -2.90
CA LEU A 239 12.81 -16.38 -3.84
C LEU A 239 12.29 -17.78 -3.51
N LYS A 240 13.13 -18.68 -3.00
CA LYS A 240 12.70 -20.02 -2.54
C LYS A 240 11.66 -19.95 -1.42
N VAL A 241 11.82 -19.04 -0.46
CA VAL A 241 10.83 -18.83 0.62
C VAL A 241 9.50 -18.39 0.02
N MET A 242 9.51 -17.47 -0.94
CA MET A 242 8.30 -16.97 -1.59
C MET A 242 7.59 -18.06 -2.41
N VAL A 243 8.34 -18.87 -3.17
CA VAL A 243 7.79 -20.03 -3.89
C VAL A 243 7.20 -21.06 -2.93
N LYS A 244 7.92 -21.40 -1.84
CA LYS A 244 7.43 -22.33 -0.83
C LYS A 244 6.13 -21.84 -0.21
N ARG A 245 5.99 -20.54 0.03
CA ARG A 245 4.76 -19.94 0.54
C ARG A 245 3.61 -20.09 -0.45
N MET A 246 3.83 -19.84 -1.75
CA MET A 246 2.81 -20.06 -2.79
C MET A 246 2.35 -21.51 -2.83
N VAL A 247 3.28 -22.45 -2.79
CA VAL A 247 2.94 -23.89 -2.75
C VAL A 247 2.09 -24.20 -1.52
N SER A 248 2.44 -23.68 -0.35
CA SER A 248 1.67 -23.87 0.88
C SER A 248 0.25 -23.28 0.78
N GLU A 249 0.07 -22.13 0.14
CA GLU A 249 -1.26 -21.53 -0.04
C GLU A 249 -2.11 -22.31 -1.04
N LEU A 250 -1.53 -22.86 -2.10
CA LEU A 250 -2.23 -23.76 -3.02
C LEU A 250 -2.66 -25.07 -2.34
N GLU A 251 -1.80 -25.65 -1.49
CA GLU A 251 -2.11 -26.83 -0.71
C GLU A 251 -3.21 -26.54 0.32
N LYS A 252 -3.16 -25.41 1.00
CA LYS A 252 -4.17 -24.96 1.96
C LYS A 252 -5.53 -24.69 1.30
N ALA A 253 -5.53 -24.20 0.06
CA ALA A 253 -6.73 -24.02 -0.75
C ALA A 253 -7.20 -25.36 -1.40
N GLU A 254 -6.56 -26.48 -1.07
CA GLU A 254 -6.86 -27.83 -1.56
C GLU A 254 -6.85 -27.94 -3.10
N VAL A 255 -6.07 -27.07 -3.78
CA VAL A 255 -5.96 -27.10 -5.24
C VAL A 255 -5.23 -28.37 -5.68
N PRO A 256 -5.83 -29.20 -6.57
CA PRO A 256 -5.15 -30.38 -7.10
C PRO A 256 -3.85 -29.97 -7.81
N ARG A 257 -2.75 -30.65 -7.54
CA ARG A 257 -1.42 -30.26 -8.04
C ARG A 257 -1.37 -30.08 -9.56
N LYS A 258 -2.07 -30.90 -10.30
CA LYS A 258 -2.18 -30.82 -11.78
C LYS A 258 -2.80 -29.52 -12.27
N ASP A 259 -3.57 -28.83 -11.43
CA ASP A 259 -4.32 -27.62 -11.76
C ASP A 259 -3.62 -26.34 -11.25
N TRP A 260 -2.52 -26.44 -10.49
CA TRP A 260 -1.84 -25.31 -9.88
C TRP A 260 -1.55 -24.16 -10.85
N GLU A 261 -0.91 -24.45 -12.00
CA GLU A 261 -0.61 -23.42 -13.02
C GLU A 261 -1.87 -22.79 -13.58
N ARG A 262 -2.90 -23.60 -13.84
CA ARG A 262 -4.19 -23.12 -14.31
C ARG A 262 -4.87 -22.20 -13.28
N THR A 263 -4.89 -22.63 -12.03
CA THR A 263 -5.49 -21.87 -10.92
C THR A 263 -4.77 -20.55 -10.71
N LEU A 264 -3.42 -20.57 -10.67
CA LEU A 264 -2.63 -19.33 -10.55
C LEU A 264 -2.83 -18.40 -11.75
N THR A 265 -2.96 -18.93 -12.96
CA THR A 265 -3.25 -18.12 -14.15
C THR A 265 -4.60 -17.42 -14.02
N ILE A 266 -5.65 -18.14 -13.62
CA ILE A 266 -6.99 -17.57 -13.39
C ILE A 266 -6.93 -16.56 -12.24
N ALA A 267 -6.32 -16.92 -11.10
CA ALA A 267 -6.21 -16.06 -9.92
C ALA A 267 -5.46 -14.76 -10.24
N SER A 268 -4.40 -14.81 -11.05
CA SER A 268 -3.66 -13.60 -11.45
C SER A 268 -4.49 -12.66 -12.32
N ILE A 269 -5.38 -13.18 -13.16
CA ILE A 269 -6.32 -12.36 -13.93
C ILE A 269 -7.38 -11.76 -12.99
N ILE A 270 -7.95 -12.54 -12.08
CA ILE A 270 -8.88 -12.06 -11.05
C ILE A 270 -8.23 -10.92 -10.26
N GLU A 271 -7.00 -11.10 -9.82
CA GLU A 271 -6.25 -10.07 -9.05
C GLU A 271 -6.06 -8.78 -9.86
N GLY A 272 -5.83 -8.90 -11.17
CA GLY A 272 -5.64 -7.75 -12.06
C GLY A 272 -6.93 -7.02 -12.45
N GLU A 273 -8.09 -7.66 -12.36
CA GLU A 273 -9.36 -7.16 -12.87
C GLU A 273 -10.35 -6.78 -11.75
N SER A 274 -10.22 -7.32 -10.54
CA SER A 274 -11.23 -7.16 -9.49
C SER A 274 -10.78 -6.32 -8.32
N GLY A 275 -11.71 -5.53 -7.78
CA GLY A 275 -11.65 -5.08 -6.40
C GLY A 275 -11.90 -6.24 -5.42
N SER A 276 -11.75 -5.97 -4.12
CA SER A 276 -11.80 -7.01 -3.07
C SER A 276 -13.15 -7.73 -2.94
N SER A 277 -14.27 -7.13 -3.36
CA SER A 277 -15.62 -7.62 -3.07
C SER A 277 -16.23 -8.56 -4.13
N ASP A 278 -15.69 -8.64 -5.34
CA ASP A 278 -16.34 -9.30 -6.48
C ASP A 278 -15.46 -10.36 -7.16
N ARG A 279 -14.39 -10.82 -6.49
CA ARG A 279 -13.43 -11.80 -7.05
C ARG A 279 -14.11 -13.08 -7.53
N ASP A 280 -15.05 -13.62 -6.77
CA ASP A 280 -15.81 -14.83 -7.09
C ASP A 280 -16.71 -14.67 -8.33
N LYS A 281 -17.28 -13.46 -8.53
CA LYS A 281 -18.09 -13.14 -9.73
C LYS A 281 -17.20 -12.93 -10.95
N VAL A 282 -16.04 -12.26 -10.80
CA VAL A 282 -15.05 -12.12 -11.87
C VAL A 282 -14.51 -13.50 -12.28
N ALA A 283 -14.22 -14.38 -11.32
CA ALA A 283 -13.87 -15.77 -11.58
C ALA A 283 -14.95 -16.48 -12.43
N ARG A 284 -16.23 -16.28 -12.09
CA ARG A 284 -17.35 -16.82 -12.86
C ARG A 284 -17.37 -16.29 -14.29
N VAL A 285 -17.17 -14.98 -14.50
CA VAL A 285 -17.09 -14.40 -15.86
C VAL A 285 -15.95 -15.05 -16.65
N ILE A 286 -14.76 -15.18 -16.06
CA ILE A 286 -13.61 -15.84 -16.70
C ILE A 286 -13.97 -17.24 -17.15
N LEU A 287 -14.55 -18.07 -16.27
CA LEU A 287 -14.92 -19.44 -16.58
C LEU A 287 -16.02 -19.52 -17.66
N ASN A 288 -17.00 -18.61 -17.62
CA ASN A 288 -18.05 -18.55 -18.65
C ASN A 288 -17.47 -18.15 -20.01
N ARG A 289 -16.50 -17.22 -20.07
CA ARG A 289 -15.81 -16.82 -21.30
C ARG A 289 -14.92 -17.93 -21.85
N LEU A 290 -14.28 -18.73 -20.98
CA LEU A 290 -13.48 -19.89 -21.39
C LEU A 290 -14.33 -20.98 -22.06
N ASN A 291 -15.63 -21.01 -21.78
CA ASN A 291 -16.54 -21.94 -22.46
C ASN A 291 -16.70 -21.53 -23.93
N SER A 292 -16.07 -22.28 -24.82
CA SER A 292 -16.08 -22.03 -26.27
C SER A 292 -17.48 -22.10 -26.91
N GLY A 293 -18.47 -22.64 -26.20
CA GLY A 293 -19.87 -22.67 -26.64
C GLY A 293 -20.60 -21.33 -26.53
N ASN A 294 -20.05 -20.33 -25.82
CA ASN A 294 -20.66 -19.02 -25.80
C ASN A 294 -20.46 -18.29 -27.14
N SER A 295 -21.52 -17.63 -27.64
CA SER A 295 -21.49 -16.93 -28.92
C SER A 295 -20.98 -15.50 -28.83
N GLU A 296 -20.85 -14.94 -27.63
CA GLU A 296 -20.47 -13.54 -27.39
C GLU A 296 -18.95 -13.36 -27.53
N THR A 297 -18.16 -14.09 -26.73
CA THR A 297 -16.69 -13.94 -26.67
C THR A 297 -15.95 -15.05 -27.39
N VAL A 298 -16.64 -16.13 -27.77
CA VAL A 298 -16.12 -17.30 -28.51
C VAL A 298 -14.85 -17.90 -27.92
N GLY A 299 -14.75 -17.90 -26.58
CA GLY A 299 -13.60 -18.46 -25.85
C GLY A 299 -12.45 -17.48 -25.62
N ARG A 300 -12.58 -16.20 -25.96
CA ARG A 300 -11.61 -15.17 -25.60
C ARG A 300 -11.94 -14.56 -24.25
N LEU A 301 -10.89 -14.25 -23.48
CA LEU A 301 -11.09 -13.57 -22.18
C LEU A 301 -11.27 -12.07 -22.33
N GLU A 302 -10.56 -11.43 -23.25
CA GLU A 302 -10.64 -9.98 -23.52
C GLU A 302 -10.44 -9.14 -22.23
N MET A 303 -9.33 -9.41 -21.51
CA MET A 303 -8.96 -8.79 -20.25
C MET A 303 -7.79 -7.82 -20.46
N ASP A 304 -7.98 -6.56 -20.06
CA ASP A 304 -6.95 -5.51 -20.23
C ASP A 304 -5.71 -5.78 -19.38
N SER A 305 -5.87 -6.39 -18.20
CA SER A 305 -4.76 -6.80 -17.33
C SER A 305 -3.72 -7.66 -18.05
N THR A 306 -4.16 -8.56 -18.94
CA THR A 306 -3.27 -9.41 -19.74
C THR A 306 -2.46 -8.61 -20.76
N VAL A 307 -3.03 -7.53 -21.29
CA VAL A 307 -2.35 -6.61 -22.21
C VAL A 307 -1.41 -5.69 -21.44
N HIS A 308 -1.82 -5.16 -20.29
CA HIS A 308 -0.95 -4.38 -19.41
C HIS A 308 0.30 -5.17 -18.99
N PHE A 309 0.15 -6.47 -18.73
CA PHE A 309 1.30 -7.35 -18.44
C PHE A 309 2.28 -7.43 -19.63
N ILE A 310 1.79 -7.53 -20.87
CA ILE A 310 2.66 -7.59 -22.06
C ILE A 310 3.55 -6.35 -22.18
N PHE A 311 2.99 -5.17 -21.90
CA PHE A 311 3.67 -3.89 -22.06
C PHE A 311 4.29 -3.37 -20.76
N GLN A 312 4.11 -4.10 -19.64
CA GLN A 312 4.57 -3.70 -18.29
C GLN A 312 4.09 -2.28 -17.93
N GLU A 313 2.84 -1.95 -18.24
CA GLU A 313 2.22 -0.64 -18.02
C GLU A 313 1.15 -0.71 -16.93
N ARG A 314 1.27 0.16 -15.92
CA ARG A 314 0.29 0.29 -14.83
C ARG A 314 -0.37 1.66 -14.82
N GLY A 315 -1.50 1.74 -14.11
CA GLY A 315 -2.18 3.01 -13.83
C GLY A 315 -3.00 3.56 -15.01
N LYS A 316 -3.17 2.80 -16.09
CA LYS A 316 -4.05 3.14 -17.21
C LYS A 316 -5.39 2.43 -17.06
N ALA A 317 -6.48 3.17 -17.30
CA ALA A 317 -7.85 2.65 -17.17
C ALA A 317 -8.26 1.68 -18.30
N GLY A 318 -7.43 1.52 -19.33
CA GLY A 318 -7.74 0.65 -20.48
C GLY A 318 -6.53 0.47 -21.38
N THR A 319 -6.73 -0.20 -22.51
CA THR A 319 -5.69 -0.50 -23.48
C THR A 319 -6.01 0.10 -24.85
N THR A 320 -4.98 0.48 -25.62
CA THR A 320 -5.15 1.06 -26.97
C THR A 320 -5.36 -0.03 -28.02
N ASN A 321 -5.84 0.35 -29.21
CA ASN A 321 -5.98 -0.57 -30.32
C ASN A 321 -4.65 -1.18 -30.75
N GLU A 322 -3.56 -0.39 -30.72
CA GLU A 322 -2.20 -0.85 -31.01
C GLU A 322 -1.75 -1.91 -30.03
N GLN A 323 -2.01 -1.70 -28.74
CA GLN A 323 -1.68 -2.67 -27.69
C GLN A 323 -2.48 -3.97 -27.87
N ARG A 324 -3.79 -3.89 -28.12
CA ARG A 324 -4.66 -5.02 -28.43
C ARG A 324 -4.31 -5.70 -29.76
N ALA A 325 -3.57 -5.03 -30.65
CA ALA A 325 -3.05 -5.62 -31.88
C ALA A 325 -1.83 -6.53 -31.67
N SER A 326 -1.21 -6.55 -30.48
CA SER A 326 -0.07 -7.39 -30.16
C SER A 326 -0.31 -8.87 -30.51
N SER A 327 0.71 -9.52 -31.06
CA SER A 327 0.71 -10.97 -31.35
C SER A 327 1.14 -11.84 -30.16
N SER A 328 1.38 -11.24 -29.00
CA SER A 328 1.76 -11.96 -27.78
C SER A 328 0.73 -13.05 -27.45
N PRO A 329 1.18 -14.26 -27.02
CA PRO A 329 0.28 -15.30 -26.56
C PRO A 329 -0.46 -14.93 -25.26
N TYR A 330 -0.05 -13.87 -24.58
CA TYR A 330 -0.77 -13.30 -23.44
C TYR A 330 -1.92 -12.38 -23.85
N ASN A 331 -2.03 -11.99 -25.12
CA ASN A 331 -3.10 -11.10 -25.59
C ASN A 331 -4.44 -11.84 -25.69
N THR A 332 -5.24 -11.77 -24.66
CA THR A 332 -6.54 -12.44 -24.57
C THR A 332 -7.63 -11.82 -25.44
N TYR A 333 -7.38 -10.69 -26.11
CA TYR A 333 -8.24 -10.17 -27.19
C TYR A 333 -8.07 -10.93 -28.50
N LYS A 334 -6.91 -11.59 -28.72
CA LYS A 334 -6.60 -12.34 -29.95
C LYS A 334 -6.58 -13.83 -29.72
N VAL A 335 -6.07 -14.27 -28.60
CA VAL A 335 -5.90 -15.69 -28.28
C VAL A 335 -7.13 -16.19 -27.52
N LYS A 336 -7.62 -17.39 -27.89
CA LYS A 336 -8.68 -18.09 -27.16
C LYS A 336 -8.09 -18.85 -25.97
N GLY A 337 -8.87 -18.95 -24.91
CA GLY A 337 -8.46 -19.67 -23.72
C GLY A 337 -7.64 -18.82 -22.75
N LEU A 338 -6.94 -19.48 -21.84
CA LEU A 338 -6.04 -18.84 -20.89
C LEU A 338 -4.72 -18.44 -21.56
N PRO A 339 -4.04 -17.38 -21.08
CA PRO A 339 -2.66 -17.12 -21.45
C PRO A 339 -1.74 -18.27 -21.01
N PRO A 340 -0.48 -18.31 -21.48
CA PRO A 340 0.46 -19.39 -21.20
C PRO A 340 0.79 -19.60 -19.71
N GLY A 341 0.57 -18.60 -18.88
CA GLY A 341 0.81 -18.62 -17.44
C GLY A 341 0.26 -17.39 -16.75
N PRO A 342 0.52 -17.24 -15.43
CA PRO A 342 0.10 -16.08 -14.64
C PRO A 342 0.63 -14.76 -15.18
N ILE A 343 -0.05 -13.66 -14.84
CA ILE A 343 0.28 -12.29 -15.27
C ILE A 343 0.69 -11.38 -14.11
N ASN A 344 0.64 -11.87 -12.89
CA ASN A 344 1.09 -11.22 -11.66
C ASN A 344 1.06 -12.22 -10.51
N SER A 345 1.46 -11.79 -9.31
CA SER A 345 1.44 -12.58 -8.07
C SER A 345 0.10 -12.43 -7.36
N PRO A 346 -0.81 -13.42 -7.46
CA PRO A 346 -2.13 -13.34 -6.83
C PRO A 346 -2.07 -13.61 -5.34
N GLY A 347 -2.99 -12.99 -4.58
CA GLY A 347 -3.21 -13.26 -3.17
C GLY A 347 -4.08 -14.50 -2.90
N ALA A 348 -4.18 -14.89 -1.63
CA ALA A 348 -4.96 -16.05 -1.21
C ALA A 348 -6.44 -15.93 -1.61
N ALA A 349 -7.03 -14.73 -1.50
CA ALA A 349 -8.43 -14.49 -1.85
C ALA A 349 -8.71 -14.67 -3.35
N ALA A 350 -7.75 -14.33 -4.22
CA ALA A 350 -7.88 -14.57 -5.66
C ALA A 350 -7.75 -16.06 -6.01
N ILE A 351 -6.88 -16.80 -5.32
CA ILE A 351 -6.74 -18.26 -5.44
C ILE A 351 -8.04 -18.93 -5.01
N GLU A 352 -8.60 -18.54 -3.86
CA GLU A 352 -9.87 -19.07 -3.37
C GLU A 352 -11.02 -18.79 -4.34
N ALA A 353 -11.10 -17.57 -4.88
CA ALA A 353 -12.12 -17.20 -5.86
C ALA A 353 -12.01 -18.01 -7.17
N ALA A 354 -10.80 -18.34 -7.60
CA ALA A 354 -10.58 -19.18 -8.78
C ALA A 354 -11.13 -20.60 -8.60
N GLU A 355 -11.03 -21.16 -7.38
CA GLU A 355 -11.55 -22.49 -7.03
C GLU A 355 -13.03 -22.48 -6.67
N ASN A 356 -13.52 -21.37 -6.08
CA ASN A 356 -14.89 -21.22 -5.58
C ASN A 356 -15.63 -20.07 -6.28
N PRO A 357 -15.81 -20.11 -7.61
CA PRO A 357 -16.49 -19.03 -8.35
C PRO A 357 -17.98 -18.95 -8.00
N ALA A 358 -18.52 -17.74 -7.94
CA ALA A 358 -19.96 -17.52 -7.76
C ALA A 358 -20.80 -18.26 -8.80
N GLN A 359 -22.08 -18.50 -8.48
CA GLN A 359 -23.04 -18.99 -9.46
C GLN A 359 -23.57 -17.84 -10.31
N GLY A 360 -23.61 -18.02 -11.63
CA GLY A 360 -24.12 -17.00 -12.56
C GLY A 360 -23.77 -17.31 -14.01
N ASP A 361 -24.40 -16.59 -14.92
CA ASP A 361 -24.22 -16.73 -16.37
C ASP A 361 -23.65 -15.47 -17.03
N TRP A 362 -22.97 -14.64 -16.23
CA TRP A 362 -22.38 -13.39 -16.67
C TRP A 362 -21.19 -13.61 -17.61
N LEU A 363 -21.12 -12.76 -18.63
CA LEU A 363 -20.00 -12.70 -19.59
C LEU A 363 -19.28 -11.35 -19.51
N TYR A 364 -19.87 -10.34 -18.86
CA TYR A 364 -19.38 -8.97 -18.79
C TYR A 364 -19.48 -8.42 -17.39
N PHE A 365 -18.58 -7.50 -17.08
CA PHE A 365 -18.62 -6.69 -15.86
C PHE A 365 -18.03 -5.30 -16.13
N VAL A 366 -18.41 -4.34 -15.33
CA VAL A 366 -17.83 -2.99 -15.31
C VAL A 366 -18.08 -2.36 -13.95
N THR A 367 -17.07 -1.72 -13.37
CA THR A 367 -17.23 -0.90 -12.18
C THR A 367 -17.94 0.40 -12.58
N VAL A 368 -19.17 0.59 -12.13
CA VAL A 368 -20.00 1.74 -12.49
C VAL A 368 -19.81 2.94 -11.57
N ASN A 369 -19.27 2.70 -10.39
CA ASN A 369 -18.88 3.74 -9.44
C ASN A 369 -17.56 3.40 -8.77
N PRO A 370 -16.43 3.98 -9.21
CA PRO A 370 -15.11 3.76 -8.62
C PRO A 370 -14.97 4.16 -7.15
N ASP A 371 -15.82 5.08 -6.64
CA ASP A 371 -15.76 5.53 -5.25
C ASP A 371 -16.26 4.47 -4.28
N THR A 372 -17.30 3.78 -4.66
CA THR A 372 -17.92 2.72 -3.85
C THR A 372 -17.42 1.34 -4.22
N GLY A 373 -16.73 1.19 -5.37
CA GLY A 373 -16.35 -0.09 -5.96
C GLY A 373 -17.55 -0.85 -6.55
N GLU A 374 -18.74 -0.19 -6.73
CA GLU A 374 -19.91 -0.87 -7.28
C GLU A 374 -19.63 -1.39 -8.68
N THR A 375 -19.68 -2.71 -8.84
CA THR A 375 -19.45 -3.43 -10.11
C THR A 375 -20.74 -4.09 -10.57
N LYS A 376 -21.11 -3.89 -11.83
CA LYS A 376 -22.26 -4.52 -12.46
C LYS A 376 -21.86 -5.61 -13.43
N PHE A 377 -22.57 -6.71 -13.34
CA PHE A 377 -22.36 -7.90 -14.14
C PHE A 377 -23.50 -8.06 -15.15
N ALA A 378 -23.19 -8.52 -16.36
CA ALA A 378 -24.17 -8.71 -17.41
C ALA A 378 -23.91 -9.99 -18.20
N LYS A 379 -25.00 -10.63 -18.67
CA LYS A 379 -24.95 -11.82 -19.53
C LYS A 379 -24.75 -11.46 -20.99
N THR A 380 -25.34 -10.35 -21.44
CA THR A 380 -25.33 -9.93 -22.84
C THR A 380 -24.53 -8.63 -23.01
N PHE A 381 -23.97 -8.44 -24.19
CA PHE A 381 -23.30 -7.19 -24.54
C PHE A 381 -24.22 -5.97 -24.46
N ALA A 382 -25.51 -6.14 -24.85
CA ALA A 382 -26.51 -5.07 -24.79
C ALA A 382 -26.75 -4.57 -23.35
N ASP A 383 -26.78 -5.47 -22.36
CA ASP A 383 -26.91 -5.08 -20.95
C ASP A 383 -25.62 -4.49 -20.41
N HIS A 384 -24.45 -5.00 -20.85
CA HIS A 384 -23.18 -4.41 -20.52
C HIS A 384 -23.05 -2.96 -21.01
N GLN A 385 -23.50 -2.65 -22.21
CA GLN A 385 -23.54 -1.28 -22.73
C GLN A 385 -24.39 -0.33 -21.87
N LYS A 386 -25.49 -0.81 -21.27
CA LYS A 386 -26.27 -0.01 -20.31
C LYS A 386 -25.45 0.30 -19.05
N ASN A 387 -24.71 -0.68 -18.56
CA ASN A 387 -23.82 -0.50 -17.40
C ASN A 387 -22.65 0.43 -17.73
N GLN A 388 -22.05 0.32 -18.92
CA GLN A 388 -21.00 1.23 -19.38
C GLN A 388 -21.49 2.70 -19.44
N LYS A 389 -22.74 2.95 -19.85
CA LYS A 389 -23.33 4.28 -19.82
C LYS A 389 -23.39 4.87 -18.41
N GLN A 390 -23.65 4.05 -17.40
CA GLN A 390 -23.65 4.51 -16.00
C GLN A 390 -22.23 4.94 -15.59
N PHE A 391 -21.21 4.15 -15.92
CA PHE A 391 -19.82 4.54 -15.71
C PHE A 391 -19.47 5.85 -16.42
N GLN A 392 -19.87 5.99 -17.70
CA GLN A 392 -19.66 7.23 -18.47
C GLN A 392 -20.32 8.44 -17.81
N THR A 393 -21.54 8.28 -17.29
CA THR A 393 -22.23 9.34 -16.56
C THR A 393 -21.45 9.73 -15.31
N TRP A 394 -21.05 8.73 -14.52
CA TRP A 394 -20.20 8.97 -13.35
C TRP A 394 -18.91 9.73 -13.72
N CYS A 395 -18.20 9.32 -14.78
CA CYS A 395 -17.01 10.01 -15.28
C CYS A 395 -17.31 11.46 -15.72
N SER A 396 -18.45 11.71 -16.34
CA SER A 396 -18.81 13.07 -16.76
C SER A 396 -19.04 14.02 -15.58
N GLU A 397 -19.51 13.47 -14.45
CA GLU A 397 -19.74 14.17 -13.19
C GLU A 397 -18.47 14.29 -12.34
N ASN A 398 -17.48 13.42 -12.56
CA ASN A 398 -16.24 13.29 -11.77
C ASN A 398 -14.98 13.37 -12.66
N LYS A 399 -14.88 14.40 -13.50
CA LYS A 399 -13.83 14.53 -14.54
C LYS A 399 -12.39 14.46 -14.03
N GLU A 400 -12.15 14.90 -12.79
CA GLU A 400 -10.82 14.88 -12.17
C GLU A 400 -10.39 13.48 -11.69
N ARG A 401 -11.31 12.52 -11.70
CA ARG A 401 -11.16 11.15 -11.20
C ARG A 401 -11.29 10.08 -12.28
N CYS A 402 -11.60 10.51 -13.47
CA CYS A 402 -11.63 9.78 -14.71
C CYS A 402 -10.58 10.25 -15.69
#